data_064117baab62181d8520842956a15cd5
#
_entry.id   064117baab62181d8520842956a15cd5
#
_cell.length_a   1.000
_cell.length_b   1.000
_cell.length_c   1.000
_cell.angle_alpha   90.00
_cell.angle_beta   90.00
_cell.angle_gamma   90.00
#
_symmetry.space_group_name_H-M   'P 1'
#
loop_
_entity.id
_entity.type
_entity.pdbx_description
1 polymer ?
#
loop_
_entity_poly.entity_id
_entity_poly.type
_entity_poly.pdbx_seq_one_letter_code
_entity_poly.pdbx_strand_id
1 'polypeptide(L)'
;MSALDVDRLTTVIEDFNTIFIRLPSVRRLNFSALSVLHTLDRNGPLRLTALLATEQLKQPALTSLVAKLEQDGLLQRDPDPTDGRASLLSLTADGRQLVHSRHANRVAELTALVDRLTPAERAVLAGSIDVLHRLTELAEDPR
;
A
#
# COMPACT_ATOMS: atom_id res chain seq x y z
N MET A 1 -33.43 11.15 -4.28
CA MET A 1 -31.99 10.83 -4.12
C MET A 1 -31.75 10.42 -2.67
N SER A 2 -31.26 9.23 -2.47
CA SER A 2 -30.84 8.82 -1.12
C SER A 2 -29.55 9.56 -0.77
N ALA A 3 -29.49 10.19 0.41
CA ALA A 3 -28.26 10.77 0.91
C ALA A 3 -27.23 9.65 1.13
N LEU A 4 -25.96 9.96 0.95
CA LEU A 4 -24.87 9.03 1.20
C LEU A 4 -24.84 8.68 2.70
N ASP A 5 -25.04 7.41 3.01
CA ASP A 5 -24.91 6.90 4.37
C ASP A 5 -23.44 6.60 4.66
N VAL A 6 -22.77 7.53 5.33
CA VAL A 6 -21.34 7.45 5.63
C VAL A 6 -21.04 6.36 6.66
N ASP A 7 -21.92 6.10 7.62
CA ASP A 7 -21.77 5.04 8.61
C ASP A 7 -21.76 3.66 7.92
N ARG A 8 -22.76 3.44 7.07
CA ARG A 8 -22.83 2.20 6.27
C ARG A 8 -21.65 2.06 5.32
N LEU A 9 -21.24 3.15 4.67
CA LEU A 9 -20.06 3.14 3.79
C LEU A 9 -18.80 2.75 4.56
N THR A 10 -18.60 3.31 5.76
CA THR A 10 -17.47 2.99 6.63
C THR A 10 -17.45 1.51 6.97
N THR A 11 -18.57 0.97 7.42
CA THR A 11 -18.69 -0.46 7.75
C THR A 11 -18.34 -1.35 6.57
N VAL A 12 -18.85 -1.05 5.38
CA VAL A 12 -18.58 -1.81 4.16
C VAL A 12 -17.09 -1.75 3.77
N ILE A 13 -16.47 -0.58 3.90
CA ILE A 13 -15.03 -0.42 3.63
C ILE A 13 -14.21 -1.24 4.63
N GLU A 14 -14.53 -1.21 5.91
CA GLU A 14 -13.85 -2.00 6.94
C GLU A 14 -13.95 -3.50 6.67
N ASP A 15 -15.15 -3.98 6.37
CA ASP A 15 -15.39 -5.39 6.04
C ASP A 15 -14.64 -5.81 4.77
N PHE A 16 -14.72 -5.00 3.73
CA PHE A 16 -14.02 -5.27 2.46
C PHE A 16 -12.50 -5.24 2.65
N ASN A 17 -11.98 -4.28 3.40
CA ASN A 17 -10.56 -4.20 3.69
C ASN A 17 -10.06 -5.45 4.43
N THR A 18 -10.83 -5.97 5.39
CA THR A 18 -10.51 -7.21 6.11
C THR A 18 -10.35 -8.40 5.15
N ILE A 19 -11.19 -8.50 4.14
CA ILE A 19 -11.10 -9.53 3.10
C ILE A 19 -9.92 -9.24 2.18
N PHE A 20 -9.78 -8.00 1.71
CA PHE A 20 -8.77 -7.60 0.72
C PHE A 20 -7.34 -7.82 1.19
N ILE A 21 -7.04 -7.51 2.46
CA ILE A 21 -5.68 -7.73 3.01
C ILE A 21 -5.34 -9.22 3.19
N ARG A 22 -6.35 -10.09 3.23
CA ARG A 22 -6.16 -11.55 3.30
C ARG A 22 -6.02 -12.23 1.94
N LEU A 23 -6.21 -11.50 0.85
CA LEU A 23 -6.02 -12.07 -0.48
C LEU A 23 -4.60 -12.65 -0.62
N PRO A 24 -4.44 -13.81 -1.26
CA PRO A 24 -3.21 -14.58 -1.19
C PRO A 24 -1.97 -13.81 -1.59
N SER A 25 -0.92 -14.00 -0.82
CA SER A 25 0.42 -13.49 -1.11
C SER A 25 1.39 -14.68 -1.11
N VAL A 26 2.23 -14.75 -2.10
CA VAL A 26 3.23 -15.83 -2.27
C VAL A 26 4.26 -15.81 -1.13
N ARG A 27 4.51 -14.66 -0.53
CA ARG A 27 5.47 -14.49 0.56
C ARG A 27 4.79 -13.88 1.78
N ARG A 28 4.97 -14.54 2.94
CA ARG A 28 4.41 -14.06 4.21
C ARG A 28 5.26 -12.91 4.75
N LEU A 29 4.82 -11.69 4.49
CA LEU A 29 5.30 -10.50 5.17
C LEU A 29 4.20 -9.96 6.07
N ASN A 30 4.59 -9.33 7.20
CA ASN A 30 3.62 -8.64 8.04
C ASN A 30 3.12 -7.36 7.35
N PHE A 31 2.03 -6.83 7.86
CA PHE A 31 1.39 -5.65 7.29
C PHE A 31 2.32 -4.42 7.25
N SER A 32 3.10 -4.20 8.30
CA SER A 32 4.04 -3.07 8.37
C SER A 32 5.14 -3.15 7.33
N ALA A 33 5.70 -4.35 7.12
CA ALA A 33 6.71 -4.58 6.09
C ALA A 33 6.16 -4.29 4.68
N LEU A 34 4.95 -4.75 4.40
CA LEU A 34 4.28 -4.51 3.12
C LEU A 34 3.97 -3.03 2.91
N SER A 35 3.54 -2.33 3.96
CA SER A 35 3.26 -0.90 3.90
C SER A 35 4.52 -0.11 3.52
N VAL A 36 5.66 -0.41 4.14
CA VAL A 36 6.95 0.22 3.80
C VAL A 36 7.32 -0.04 2.33
N LEU A 37 7.23 -1.30 1.89
CA LEU A 37 7.56 -1.66 0.51
C LEU A 37 6.65 -0.95 -0.50
N HIS A 38 5.35 -0.89 -0.25
CA HIS A 38 4.41 -0.18 -1.11
C HIS A 38 4.66 1.33 -1.14
N THR A 39 4.99 1.94 0.00
CA THR A 39 5.32 3.37 0.07
C THR A 39 6.55 3.70 -0.77
N LEU A 40 7.59 2.88 -0.69
CA LEU A 40 8.80 3.05 -1.50
C LEU A 40 8.55 2.79 -3.00
N ASP A 41 7.67 1.86 -3.33
CA ASP A 41 7.28 1.61 -4.72
C ASP A 41 6.57 2.83 -5.34
N ARG A 42 5.65 3.44 -4.59
CA ARG A 42 4.87 4.59 -5.07
C ARG A 42 5.69 5.88 -5.14
N ASN A 43 6.54 6.13 -4.17
CA ASN A 43 7.22 7.42 -4.01
C ASN A 43 8.67 7.41 -4.50
N GLY A 44 9.24 6.24 -4.80
CA GLY A 44 10.67 6.09 -5.07
C GLY A 44 11.52 6.21 -3.81
N PRO A 45 12.83 6.48 -3.93
CA PRO A 45 13.74 6.56 -2.80
C PRO A 45 13.30 7.62 -1.78
N LEU A 46 13.30 7.24 -0.49
CA LEU A 46 12.93 8.11 0.62
C LEU A 46 13.94 8.00 1.76
N ARG A 47 14.09 9.09 2.52
CA ARG A 47 14.78 9.06 3.82
C ARG A 47 13.91 8.35 4.86
N LEU A 48 14.55 7.79 5.90
CA LEU A 48 13.85 7.17 7.02
C LEU A 48 12.84 8.12 7.69
N THR A 49 13.19 9.40 7.80
CA THR A 49 12.30 10.43 8.37
C THR A 49 11.03 10.61 7.55
N ALA A 50 11.11 10.51 6.23
CA ALA A 50 9.94 10.59 5.35
C ALA A 50 9.04 9.34 5.51
N LEU A 51 9.63 8.16 5.63
CA LEU A 51 8.88 6.94 5.93
C LEU A 51 8.21 7.01 7.30
N LEU A 52 8.89 7.54 8.31
CA LEU A 52 8.33 7.71 9.64
C LEU A 52 7.06 8.58 9.63
N ALA A 53 7.00 9.58 8.75
CA ALA A 53 5.83 10.43 8.61
C ALA A 53 4.62 9.71 7.98
N THR A 54 4.83 8.68 7.16
CA THR A 54 3.76 7.95 6.45
C THR A 54 3.35 6.66 7.16
N GLU A 55 4.26 6.04 7.90
CA GLU A 55 4.02 4.76 8.58
C GLU A 55 3.53 4.98 10.02
N GLN A 56 2.62 4.13 10.47
CA GLN A 56 2.09 4.18 11.84
C GLN A 56 3.00 3.40 12.80
N LEU A 57 4.29 3.69 12.76
CA LEU A 57 5.30 3.06 13.60
C LEU A 57 6.14 4.11 14.32
N LYS A 58 6.59 3.76 15.52
CA LYS A 58 7.61 4.55 16.23
C LYS A 58 8.98 4.32 15.56
N GLN A 59 9.86 5.31 15.67
CA GLN A 59 11.19 5.28 15.03
C GLN A 59 11.99 4.00 15.33
N PRO A 60 12.09 3.48 16.58
CA PRO A 60 12.82 2.24 16.82
C PRO A 60 12.26 1.03 16.09
N ALA A 61 10.93 0.91 16.02
CA ALA A 61 10.26 -0.18 15.31
C ALA A 61 10.49 -0.08 13.79
N LEU A 62 10.41 1.11 13.23
CA LEU A 62 10.67 1.35 11.81
C LEU A 62 12.14 1.07 11.46
N THR A 63 13.07 1.51 12.30
CA THR A 63 14.52 1.27 12.11
C THR A 63 14.81 -0.24 12.08
N SER A 64 14.25 -1.00 13.00
CA SER A 64 14.41 -2.46 13.05
C SER A 64 13.78 -3.15 11.84
N LEU A 65 12.60 -2.70 11.43
CA LEU A 65 11.91 -3.25 10.26
C LEU A 65 12.69 -3.00 8.97
N VAL A 66 13.19 -1.79 8.78
CA VAL A 66 14.01 -1.42 7.61
C VAL A 66 15.29 -2.25 7.57
N ALA A 67 15.97 -2.43 8.72
CA ALA A 67 17.17 -3.26 8.79
C ALA A 67 16.89 -4.70 8.41
N LYS A 68 15.77 -5.26 8.84
CA LYS A 68 15.36 -6.62 8.46
C LYS A 68 15.05 -6.74 6.96
N LEU A 69 14.32 -5.79 6.40
CA LEU A 69 14.01 -5.77 4.97
C LEU A 69 15.27 -5.63 4.11
N GLU A 70 16.23 -4.85 4.58
CA GLU A 70 17.56 -4.73 3.94
C GLU A 70 18.32 -6.05 4.00
N GLN A 71 18.33 -6.72 5.16
CA GLN A 71 18.93 -8.04 5.34
C GLN A 71 18.27 -9.10 4.45
N ASP A 72 16.96 -9.03 4.27
CA ASP A 72 16.19 -9.94 3.40
C ASP A 72 16.36 -9.62 1.91
N GLY A 73 17.14 -8.60 1.56
CA GLY A 73 17.42 -8.22 0.17
C GLY A 73 16.28 -7.51 -0.54
N LEU A 74 15.32 -6.95 0.19
CA LEU A 74 14.15 -6.26 -0.36
C LEU A 74 14.31 -4.75 -0.43
N LEU A 75 15.17 -4.19 0.43
CA LEU A 75 15.55 -2.78 0.46
C LEU A 75 17.06 -2.62 0.32
N GLN A 76 17.46 -1.46 -0.16
CA GLN A 76 18.86 -1.02 -0.19
C GLN A 76 18.99 0.40 0.32
N ARG A 77 20.18 0.74 0.84
CA ARG A 77 20.56 2.08 1.26
C ARG A 77 21.58 2.63 0.29
N ASP A 78 21.35 3.86 -0.14
CA ASP A 78 22.30 4.63 -0.93
C ASP A 78 22.54 5.98 -0.28
N PRO A 79 23.73 6.59 -0.42
CA PRO A 79 23.96 7.95 0.04
C PRO A 79 22.98 8.91 -0.61
N ASP A 80 22.46 9.86 0.18
CA ASP A 80 21.65 10.94 -0.37
C ASP A 80 22.57 11.88 -1.17
N PRO A 81 22.32 12.11 -2.47
CA PRO A 81 23.16 12.99 -3.28
C PRO A 81 23.12 14.45 -2.84
N THR A 82 22.11 14.87 -2.09
CA THR A 82 21.98 16.24 -1.57
C THR A 82 22.55 16.42 -0.17
N ASP A 83 22.72 15.35 0.60
CA ASP A 83 23.30 15.36 1.94
C ASP A 83 23.97 14.01 2.22
N GLY A 84 25.31 13.97 2.13
CA GLY A 84 26.10 12.75 2.34
C GLY A 84 26.01 12.14 3.73
N ARG A 85 25.40 12.83 4.71
CA ARG A 85 25.15 12.30 6.07
C ARG A 85 23.88 11.47 6.15
N ALA A 86 22.96 11.63 5.20
CA ALA A 86 21.71 10.92 5.13
C ALA A 86 21.79 9.77 4.13
N SER A 87 20.92 8.77 4.31
CA SER A 87 20.74 7.67 3.38
C SER A 87 19.34 7.71 2.78
N LEU A 88 19.25 7.33 1.51
CA LEU A 88 17.99 7.06 0.84
C LEU A 88 17.72 5.56 0.87
N LEU A 89 16.51 5.21 1.23
CA LEU A 89 16.01 3.84 1.19
C LEU A 89 15.23 3.65 -0.12
N SER A 90 15.51 2.59 -0.81
CA SER A 90 14.82 2.23 -2.05
C SER A 90 14.59 0.72 -2.15
N LEU A 91 13.67 0.31 -3.02
CA LEU A 91 13.46 -1.09 -3.30
C LEU A 91 14.63 -1.66 -4.12
N THR A 92 15.03 -2.87 -3.80
CA THR A 92 15.84 -3.69 -4.71
C THR A 92 14.97 -4.22 -5.84
N ALA A 93 15.58 -4.85 -6.86
CA ALA A 93 14.85 -5.56 -7.91
C ALA A 93 13.91 -6.62 -7.30
N ASP A 94 14.38 -7.37 -6.30
CA ASP A 94 13.59 -8.38 -5.60
C ASP A 94 12.42 -7.73 -4.82
N GLY A 95 12.65 -6.61 -4.19
CA GLY A 95 11.61 -5.86 -3.49
C GLY A 95 10.51 -5.38 -4.45
N ARG A 96 10.89 -4.83 -5.60
CA ARG A 96 9.93 -4.46 -6.65
C ARG A 96 9.15 -5.64 -7.18
N GLN A 97 9.81 -6.75 -7.46
CA GLN A 97 9.15 -7.96 -7.95
C GLN A 97 8.13 -8.48 -6.92
N LEU A 98 8.48 -8.46 -5.65
CA LEU A 98 7.58 -8.89 -4.58
C LEU A 98 6.30 -8.02 -4.53
N VAL A 99 6.44 -6.70 -4.58
CA VAL A 99 5.32 -5.77 -4.59
C VAL A 99 4.43 -5.98 -5.82
N HIS A 100 5.04 -6.08 -7.00
CA HIS A 100 4.30 -6.21 -8.26
C HIS A 100 3.63 -7.59 -8.41
N SER A 101 4.27 -8.67 -7.99
CA SER A 101 3.65 -10.00 -8.01
C SER A 101 2.49 -10.11 -7.01
N ARG A 102 2.59 -9.45 -5.86
CA ARG A 102 1.50 -9.35 -4.90
C ARG A 102 0.31 -8.58 -5.49
N HIS A 103 0.57 -7.48 -6.18
CA HIS A 103 -0.45 -6.73 -6.89
C HIS A 103 -1.13 -7.60 -7.96
N ALA A 104 -0.35 -8.29 -8.79
CA ALA A 104 -0.88 -9.18 -9.83
C ALA A 104 -1.75 -10.31 -9.23
N ASN A 105 -1.34 -10.89 -8.12
CA ASN A 105 -2.12 -11.91 -7.41
C ASN A 105 -3.43 -11.33 -6.86
N ARG A 106 -3.40 -10.13 -6.30
CA ARG A 106 -4.62 -9.44 -5.83
C ARG A 106 -5.56 -9.12 -6.98
N VAL A 107 -5.04 -8.67 -8.12
CA VAL A 107 -5.83 -8.44 -9.32
C VAL A 107 -6.53 -9.72 -9.76
N ALA A 108 -5.82 -10.84 -9.81
CA ALA A 108 -6.39 -12.12 -10.21
C ALA A 108 -7.51 -12.58 -9.25
N GLU A 109 -7.26 -12.50 -7.94
CA GLU A 109 -8.25 -12.90 -6.93
C GLU A 109 -9.48 -11.98 -6.94
N LEU A 110 -9.27 -10.67 -7.07
CA LEU A 110 -10.37 -9.71 -7.15
C LEU A 110 -11.17 -9.88 -8.45
N THR A 111 -10.50 -10.17 -9.56
CA THR A 111 -11.16 -10.45 -10.85
C THR A 111 -12.13 -11.62 -10.71
N ALA A 112 -11.73 -12.70 -10.05
CA ALA A 112 -12.60 -13.85 -9.82
C ALA A 112 -13.88 -13.48 -9.03
N LEU A 113 -13.80 -12.52 -8.12
CA LEU A 113 -14.97 -12.02 -7.39
C LEU A 113 -15.83 -11.09 -8.25
N VAL A 114 -15.18 -10.17 -8.98
CA VAL A 114 -15.85 -9.21 -9.88
C VAL A 114 -16.61 -9.92 -11.00
N ASP A 115 -16.09 -11.03 -11.52
CA ASP A 115 -16.75 -11.82 -12.56
C ASP A 115 -18.09 -12.42 -12.10
N ARG A 116 -18.32 -12.51 -10.81
CA ARG A 116 -19.58 -12.98 -10.22
C ARG A 116 -20.61 -11.87 -10.04
N LEU A 117 -20.23 -10.63 -10.25
CA LEU A 117 -21.15 -9.49 -10.22
C LEU A 117 -21.97 -9.41 -11.50
N THR A 118 -23.16 -8.85 -11.38
CA THR A 118 -23.99 -8.51 -12.54
C THR A 118 -23.33 -7.39 -13.35
N PRO A 119 -23.65 -7.24 -14.66
CA PRO A 119 -23.17 -6.11 -15.46
C PRO A 119 -23.49 -4.73 -14.86
N ALA A 120 -24.67 -4.59 -14.25
CA ALA A 120 -25.06 -3.34 -13.58
C ALA A 120 -24.19 -3.03 -12.35
N GLU A 121 -23.91 -4.04 -11.53
CA GLU A 121 -23.02 -3.90 -10.37
C GLU A 121 -21.60 -3.56 -10.79
N ARG A 122 -21.09 -4.19 -11.84
CA ARG A 122 -19.76 -3.86 -12.39
C ARG A 122 -19.68 -2.42 -12.90
N ALA A 123 -20.74 -1.94 -13.53
CA ALA A 123 -20.81 -0.54 -14.01
C ALA A 123 -20.77 0.46 -12.85
N VAL A 124 -21.50 0.19 -11.75
CA VAL A 124 -21.47 1.02 -10.55
C VAL A 124 -20.07 1.02 -9.92
N LEU A 125 -19.46 -0.16 -9.81
CA LEU A 125 -18.12 -0.29 -9.25
C LEU A 125 -17.07 0.44 -10.11
N ALA A 126 -17.15 0.32 -11.43
CA ALA A 126 -16.28 1.03 -12.35
C ALA A 126 -16.38 2.56 -12.18
N GLY A 127 -17.59 3.08 -12.04
CA GLY A 127 -17.81 4.50 -11.79
C GLY A 127 -17.35 4.98 -10.42
N SER A 128 -17.14 4.07 -9.47
CA SER A 128 -16.68 4.39 -8.12
C SER A 128 -15.16 4.53 -7.99
N ILE A 129 -14.39 4.05 -8.95
CA ILE A 129 -12.92 4.01 -8.88
C ILE A 129 -12.32 5.41 -8.69
N ASP A 130 -12.71 6.36 -9.53
CA ASP A 130 -12.20 7.73 -9.47
C ASP A 130 -12.63 8.44 -8.18
N VAL A 131 -13.82 8.15 -7.68
CA VAL A 131 -14.32 8.71 -6.42
C VAL A 131 -13.51 8.19 -5.23
N LEU A 132 -13.21 6.88 -5.19
CA LEU A 132 -12.37 6.29 -4.15
C LEU A 132 -10.93 6.83 -4.22
N HIS A 133 -10.41 6.98 -5.43
CA HIS A 133 -9.09 7.61 -5.63
C HIS A 133 -9.07 9.05 -5.10
N ARG A 134 -10.12 9.82 -5.41
CA ARG A 134 -10.27 11.19 -4.90
C ARG A 134 -10.31 11.24 -3.37
N LEU A 135 -10.96 10.29 -2.70
CA LEU A 135 -10.95 10.21 -1.24
C LEU A 135 -9.54 9.99 -0.69
N THR A 136 -8.74 9.17 -1.37
CA THR A 136 -7.34 8.95 -0.98
C THR A 136 -6.54 10.26 -1.09
N GLU A 137 -6.66 10.98 -2.20
CA GLU A 137 -5.98 12.27 -2.38
C GLU A 137 -6.38 13.29 -1.30
N LEU A 138 -7.66 13.37 -0.98
CA LEU A 138 -8.18 14.28 0.06
C LEU A 138 -7.66 13.91 1.46
N ALA A 139 -7.45 12.64 1.74
CA ALA A 139 -6.90 12.18 3.01
C ALA A 139 -5.39 12.48 3.14
N GLU A 140 -4.68 12.52 2.02
CA GLU A 140 -3.23 12.81 1.96
C GLU A 140 -2.93 14.32 1.90
N ASP A 141 -3.94 15.16 1.60
CA ASP A 141 -3.77 16.61 1.53
C ASP A 141 -3.64 17.20 2.95
N PRO A 142 -2.47 17.77 3.32
CA PRO A 142 -2.30 18.42 4.60
C PRO A 142 -3.12 19.72 4.63
N ARG A 143 -4.13 19.79 5.47
CA ARG A 143 -4.89 21.02 5.75
C ARG A 143 -4.08 22.02 6.56
#